data_e31ddf2a922a29569d9b556601f48ef8
#
_entry.id   e31ddf2a922a29569d9b556601f48ef8
#
_cell.length_a   1.000
_cell.length_b   1.000
_cell.length_c   1.000
_cell.angle_alpha   90.00
_cell.angle_beta   90.00
_cell.angle_gamma   90.00
#
_symmetry.space_group_name_H-M   'P 1'
#
loop_
_entity.id
_entity.type
_entity.pdbx_description
1 polymer ?
#
loop_
_entity_poly.entity_id
_entity_poly.type
_entity_poly.pdbx_seq_one_letter_code
_entity_poly.pdbx_strand_id
1 'polypeptide(L)'
;WGLMGTDGKWLMAPAYKSLSYAGKGVFMTEGKRGTAYVDKQGTPAVWPEKEAVSVHFFKDQGRYGIQDKNGDIVVAPTYKAVLADFSEGLAFVKDNKGEKVAIDEKGRVQFAAPYDVILPYHHGLAEYQRRVSHFNLSGFLAGALIGSSTHSVYYDDEVAPLTYDGVKRGYLDRVGNIVIDSKNDAVYPMTEFGTFVRNKGKLGFVNRKGQYLIAPGNYSLDDGRLLDDVDGFVSLKDKENGKWGVFSMVDGAQVIDFAYDGVQFLGAQRLLLTKGDKNMLINQETGAF
;
A
#
# COMPACT_ATOMS: atom_id res chain seq x y z
N TRP A 1 -5.41 18.68 19.13
CA TRP A 1 -4.53 17.49 19.23
C TRP A 1 -3.12 17.91 19.62
N GLY A 2 -2.40 17.01 20.26
CA GLY A 2 -0.99 17.11 20.63
C GLY A 2 -0.37 15.71 20.62
N LEU A 3 0.93 15.61 20.77
CA LEU A 3 1.68 14.36 20.85
C LEU A 3 2.30 14.24 22.25
N MET A 4 2.05 13.11 22.90
CA MET A 4 2.59 12.82 24.23
C MET A 4 3.59 11.67 24.11
N GLY A 5 4.73 11.80 24.75
CA GLY A 5 5.71 10.75 24.86
C GLY A 5 5.25 9.61 25.76
N THR A 6 5.93 8.47 25.69
CA THR A 6 5.65 7.29 26.52
C THR A 6 5.91 7.55 28.02
N ASP A 7 6.70 8.58 28.35
CA ASP A 7 6.96 9.07 29.70
C ASP A 7 5.85 9.98 30.25
N GLY A 8 4.75 10.17 29.50
CA GLY A 8 3.63 11.03 29.86
C GLY A 8 3.89 12.53 29.68
N LYS A 9 5.03 12.91 29.11
CA LYS A 9 5.34 14.31 28.81
C LYS A 9 4.90 14.68 27.41
N TRP A 10 4.47 15.93 27.26
CA TRP A 10 4.14 16.46 25.95
C TRP A 10 5.40 16.60 25.09
N LEU A 11 5.43 15.92 23.94
CA LEU A 11 6.37 16.18 22.85
C LEU A 11 5.89 17.38 22.02
N MET A 12 4.57 17.44 21.78
CA MET A 12 3.87 18.60 21.22
C MET A 12 2.65 18.90 22.06
N ALA A 13 2.55 20.10 22.62
CA ALA A 13 1.36 20.50 23.38
C ALA A 13 0.09 20.49 22.49
N PRO A 14 -1.10 20.28 23.05
CA PRO A 14 -2.36 20.30 22.31
C PRO A 14 -2.64 21.68 21.73
N ALA A 15 -2.33 21.88 20.45
CA ALA A 15 -2.50 23.15 19.75
C ALA A 15 -3.12 22.99 18.35
N TYR A 16 -3.31 21.77 17.89
CA TYR A 16 -3.74 21.46 16.53
C TYR A 16 -5.19 20.99 16.48
N LYS A 17 -5.90 21.32 15.40
CA LYS A 17 -7.26 20.79 15.11
C LYS A 17 -7.21 19.30 14.77
N SER A 18 -6.20 18.90 14.01
CA SER A 18 -5.89 17.50 13.72
C SER A 18 -4.38 17.28 13.76
N LEU A 19 -3.99 16.05 14.05
CA LEU A 19 -2.61 15.59 14.05
C LEU A 19 -2.64 14.16 13.55
N SER A 20 -1.99 13.88 12.43
CA SER A 20 -1.86 12.55 11.87
C SER A 20 -0.40 12.24 11.56
N TYR A 21 -0.01 11.00 11.78
CA TYR A 21 1.35 10.55 11.43
C TYR A 21 1.46 10.43 9.92
N ALA A 22 2.46 11.06 9.35
CA ALA A 22 2.67 11.12 7.92
C ALA A 22 3.84 10.24 7.43
N GLY A 23 4.51 9.52 8.36
CA GLY A 23 5.66 8.65 8.09
C GLY A 23 7.01 9.32 8.41
N LYS A 24 8.07 8.52 8.57
CA LYS A 24 9.45 8.97 8.82
C LYS A 24 9.62 9.97 9.97
N GLY A 25 8.80 9.85 11.02
CA GLY A 25 8.84 10.78 12.17
C GLY A 25 8.21 12.15 11.90
N VAL A 26 7.51 12.31 10.77
CA VAL A 26 6.82 13.54 10.39
C VAL A 26 5.32 13.41 10.66
N PHE A 27 4.71 14.47 11.15
CA PHE A 27 3.27 14.57 11.42
C PHE A 27 2.66 15.67 10.56
N MET A 28 1.51 15.40 9.98
CA MET A 28 0.68 16.39 9.33
C MET A 28 -0.24 17.02 10.38
N THR A 29 -0.24 18.34 10.46
CA THR A 29 -1.05 19.11 11.41
C THR A 29 -2.02 20.01 10.66
N GLU A 30 -3.23 20.18 11.19
CA GLU A 30 -4.17 21.18 10.73
C GLU A 30 -4.38 22.21 11.85
N GLY A 31 -4.13 23.46 11.55
CA GLY A 31 -4.25 24.57 12.48
C GLY A 31 -5.03 25.74 11.87
N LYS A 32 -5.09 26.86 12.59
CA LYS A 32 -5.74 28.08 12.11
C LYS A 32 -5.13 28.65 10.82
N ARG A 33 -3.89 28.30 10.52
CA ARG A 33 -3.12 28.77 9.34
C ARG A 33 -3.06 27.77 8.20
N GLY A 34 -3.85 26.67 8.26
CA GLY A 34 -3.87 25.60 7.25
C GLY A 34 -3.09 24.37 7.69
N THR A 35 -2.74 23.52 6.72
CA THR A 35 -1.98 22.28 6.90
C THR A 35 -0.48 22.59 6.95
N ALA A 36 0.22 21.98 7.90
CA ALA A 36 1.68 22.06 8.02
C ALA A 36 2.25 20.70 8.41
N TYR A 37 3.53 20.51 8.14
CA TYR A 37 4.27 19.31 8.57
C TYR A 37 5.24 19.67 9.69
N VAL A 38 5.29 18.82 10.68
CA VAL A 38 6.16 18.98 11.85
C VAL A 38 6.80 17.66 12.23
N ASP A 39 7.98 17.71 12.85
CA ASP A 39 8.58 16.55 13.48
C ASP A 39 7.91 16.20 14.83
N LYS A 40 8.38 15.16 15.49
CA LYS A 40 7.85 14.76 16.80
C LYS A 40 8.01 15.79 17.92
N GLN A 41 8.84 16.80 17.73
CA GLN A 41 9.04 17.93 18.64
C GLN A 41 8.16 19.14 18.28
N GLY A 42 7.41 19.08 17.17
CA GLY A 42 6.61 20.19 16.68
C GLY A 42 7.40 21.22 15.89
N THR A 43 8.66 20.92 15.54
CA THR A 43 9.50 21.77 14.68
C THR A 43 9.00 21.64 13.24
N PRO A 44 8.92 22.73 12.46
CA PRO A 44 8.57 22.64 11.04
C PRO A 44 9.44 21.61 10.33
N ALA A 45 8.82 20.61 9.75
CA ALA A 45 9.46 19.59 8.94
C ALA A 45 9.06 19.80 7.49
N VAL A 46 9.99 19.58 6.59
CA VAL A 46 9.66 19.45 5.18
C VAL A 46 9.21 18.01 5.00
N TRP A 47 7.98 17.80 4.48
CA TRP A 47 7.61 16.48 4.00
C TRP A 47 8.74 16.01 3.08
N PRO A 48 9.27 14.78 3.25
CA PRO A 48 10.27 14.27 2.31
C PRO A 48 9.63 14.37 0.93
N GLU A 49 10.06 15.38 0.17
CA GLU A 49 9.55 15.65 -1.15
C GLU A 49 9.54 14.32 -1.91
N LYS A 50 8.39 13.99 -2.50
CA LYS A 50 8.40 13.19 -3.73
C LYS A 50 9.59 13.72 -4.51
N GLU A 51 10.62 12.89 -4.75
CA GLU A 51 11.79 13.30 -5.56
C GLU A 51 11.27 14.18 -6.67
N ALA A 52 11.73 15.43 -6.70
CA ALA A 52 11.13 16.42 -7.58
C ALA A 52 11.28 15.86 -8.99
N VAL A 53 10.16 15.45 -9.58
CA VAL A 53 10.16 14.93 -10.95
C VAL A 53 10.72 16.02 -11.80
N SER A 54 11.91 15.79 -12.38
CA SER A 54 12.65 16.82 -13.10
C SER A 54 12.01 17.14 -14.44
N VAL A 55 11.10 16.27 -14.90
CA VAL A 55 10.42 16.34 -16.19
C VAL A 55 8.93 16.01 -16.03
N HIS A 56 8.11 16.44 -16.96
CA HIS A 56 6.69 16.12 -17.00
C HIS A 56 6.21 15.92 -18.45
N PHE A 57 5.10 15.22 -18.61
CA PHE A 57 4.51 15.05 -19.93
C PHE A 57 3.74 16.30 -20.35
N PHE A 58 3.87 16.65 -21.62
CA PHE A 58 3.00 17.62 -22.28
C PHE A 58 2.33 16.98 -23.50
N LYS A 59 1.24 17.55 -23.95
CA LYS A 59 0.49 17.03 -25.11
C LYS A 59 0.48 18.07 -26.23
N ASP A 60 0.84 17.62 -27.41
CA ASP A 60 0.72 18.40 -28.63
C ASP A 60 0.24 17.50 -29.78
N GLN A 61 -0.68 18.02 -30.60
CA GLN A 61 -1.28 17.32 -31.76
C GLN A 61 -1.70 15.87 -31.48
N GLY A 62 -2.26 15.63 -30.27
CA GLY A 62 -2.75 14.30 -29.85
C GLY A 62 -1.66 13.32 -29.38
N ARG A 63 -0.39 13.74 -29.36
CA ARG A 63 0.75 12.96 -28.87
C ARG A 63 1.30 13.56 -27.59
N TYR A 64 1.99 12.72 -26.80
CA TYR A 64 2.67 13.17 -25.59
C TYR A 64 4.17 13.23 -25.82
N GLY A 65 4.77 14.33 -25.37
CA GLY A 65 6.22 14.56 -25.28
C GLY A 65 6.63 14.72 -23.83
N ILE A 66 7.92 14.93 -23.61
CA ILE A 66 8.50 15.18 -22.29
C ILE A 66 9.16 16.55 -22.32
N GLN A 67 8.89 17.39 -21.33
CA GLN A 67 9.55 18.67 -21.11
C GLN A 67 10.08 18.77 -19.68
N ASP A 68 11.12 19.56 -19.50
CA ASP A 68 11.68 19.83 -18.19
C ASP A 68 10.87 20.89 -17.43
N LYS A 69 11.30 21.21 -16.22
CA LYS A 69 10.66 22.23 -15.35
C LYS A 69 10.67 23.65 -15.95
N ASN A 70 11.53 23.92 -16.93
CA ASN A 70 11.64 25.23 -17.60
C ASN A 70 10.75 25.29 -18.85
N GLY A 71 10.17 24.14 -19.27
CA GLY A 71 9.41 24.02 -20.50
C GLY A 71 10.24 23.62 -21.72
N ASP A 72 11.54 23.34 -21.52
CA ASP A 72 12.41 22.91 -22.62
C ASP A 72 12.06 21.46 -23.01
N ILE A 73 11.93 21.21 -24.30
CA ILE A 73 11.54 19.90 -24.83
C ILE A 73 12.70 18.92 -24.69
N VAL A 74 12.51 17.89 -23.85
CA VAL A 74 13.43 16.76 -23.69
C VAL A 74 13.15 15.68 -24.73
N VAL A 75 11.85 15.40 -24.97
CA VAL A 75 11.39 14.44 -26.00
C VAL A 75 10.23 15.07 -26.75
N ALA A 76 10.33 15.16 -28.06
CA ALA A 76 9.24 15.65 -28.92
C ALA A 76 7.99 14.77 -28.77
N PRO A 77 6.78 15.31 -29.03
CA PRO A 77 5.51 14.56 -28.93
C PRO A 77 5.51 13.31 -29.82
N THR A 78 5.71 12.14 -29.22
CA THR A 78 5.83 10.87 -29.92
C THR A 78 4.96 9.77 -29.33
N TYR A 79 4.66 9.82 -28.02
CA TYR A 79 3.91 8.77 -27.34
C TYR A 79 2.40 8.87 -27.59
N LYS A 80 1.74 7.72 -27.78
CA LYS A 80 0.28 7.64 -27.99
C LYS A 80 -0.51 7.86 -26.72
N ALA A 81 0.05 7.43 -25.58
CA ALA A 81 -0.59 7.59 -24.27
C ALA A 81 0.46 7.57 -23.16
N VAL A 82 0.15 8.25 -22.06
CA VAL A 82 0.78 8.08 -20.75
C VAL A 82 -0.05 7.08 -19.98
N LEU A 83 0.56 6.00 -19.52
CA LEU A 83 -0.09 4.93 -18.75
C LEU A 83 0.11 5.15 -17.26
N ALA A 84 1.29 5.62 -16.85
CA ALA A 84 1.61 6.08 -15.53
C ALA A 84 2.66 7.18 -15.62
N ASP A 85 2.46 8.24 -14.84
CA ASP A 85 3.32 9.41 -14.82
C ASP A 85 4.69 9.10 -14.19
N PHE A 86 5.65 10.01 -14.35
CA PHE A 86 6.97 9.88 -13.76
C PHE A 86 6.90 9.73 -12.24
N SER A 87 7.53 8.69 -11.76
CA SER A 87 7.78 8.45 -10.35
C SER A 87 9.09 7.70 -10.21
N GLU A 88 9.93 8.14 -9.29
CA GLU A 88 11.27 7.56 -9.08
C GLU A 88 12.11 7.47 -10.36
N GLY A 89 11.98 8.46 -11.27
CA GLY A 89 12.74 8.57 -12.51
C GLY A 89 12.26 7.67 -13.65
N LEU A 90 11.13 6.97 -13.50
CA LEU A 90 10.55 6.11 -14.52
C LEU A 90 9.06 6.46 -14.75
N ALA A 91 8.61 6.29 -15.98
CA ALA A 91 7.21 6.43 -16.39
C ALA A 91 6.80 5.27 -17.31
N PHE A 92 5.50 5.07 -17.46
CA PHE A 92 4.98 4.06 -18.40
C PHE A 92 4.17 4.74 -19.50
N VAL A 93 4.48 4.39 -20.73
CA VAL A 93 3.86 4.99 -21.91
C VAL A 93 3.44 3.92 -22.92
N LYS A 94 2.55 4.32 -23.83
CA LYS A 94 2.31 3.62 -25.08
C LYS A 94 3.09 4.33 -26.17
N ASP A 95 4.07 3.64 -26.75
CA ASP A 95 4.95 4.21 -27.77
C ASP A 95 4.24 4.46 -29.11
N ASN A 96 4.98 4.90 -30.12
CA ASN A 96 4.45 5.19 -31.46
C ASN A 96 4.00 3.92 -32.21
N LYS A 97 4.52 2.75 -31.89
CA LYS A 97 4.06 1.45 -32.42
C LYS A 97 2.84 0.93 -31.69
N GLY A 98 2.56 1.44 -30.51
CA GLY A 98 1.46 1.01 -29.64
C GLY A 98 1.89 0.01 -28.57
N GLU A 99 3.20 -0.19 -28.40
CA GLU A 99 3.75 -1.04 -27.36
C GLU A 99 3.76 -0.30 -26.02
N LYS A 100 3.49 -1.03 -24.94
CA LYS A 100 3.54 -0.49 -23.57
C LYS A 100 4.95 -0.70 -23.04
N VAL A 101 5.61 0.39 -22.66
CA VAL A 101 7.01 0.38 -22.25
C VAL A 101 7.23 1.28 -21.03
N ALA A 102 8.23 0.91 -20.22
CA ALA A 102 8.80 1.80 -19.23
C ALA A 102 9.88 2.68 -19.88
N ILE A 103 9.88 3.95 -19.56
CA ILE A 103 10.87 4.92 -20.05
C ILE A 103 11.51 5.69 -18.89
N ASP A 104 12.75 6.13 -19.08
CA ASP A 104 13.39 7.09 -18.18
C ASP A 104 13.03 8.55 -18.54
N GLU A 105 13.52 9.50 -17.76
CA GLU A 105 13.29 10.94 -17.94
C GLU A 105 13.84 11.50 -19.28
N LYS A 106 14.72 10.76 -19.95
CA LYS A 106 15.26 11.08 -21.28
C LYS A 106 14.49 10.39 -22.42
N GLY A 107 13.40 9.68 -22.08
CA GLY A 107 12.58 8.94 -23.04
C GLY A 107 13.20 7.64 -23.54
N ARG A 108 14.28 7.15 -22.93
CA ARG A 108 14.90 5.89 -23.30
C ARG A 108 14.10 4.72 -22.73
N VAL A 109 13.74 3.78 -23.62
CA VAL A 109 13.02 2.55 -23.20
C VAL A 109 13.92 1.72 -22.29
N GLN A 110 13.40 1.34 -21.14
CA GLN A 110 14.06 0.51 -20.16
C GLN A 110 13.65 -0.95 -20.30
N PHE A 111 12.35 -1.21 -20.44
CA PHE A 111 11.80 -2.56 -20.63
C PHE A 111 10.36 -2.49 -21.17
N ALA A 112 9.88 -3.62 -21.70
CA ALA A 112 8.49 -3.78 -22.12
C ALA A 112 7.57 -4.05 -20.91
N ALA A 113 6.41 -3.39 -20.88
CA ALA A 113 5.45 -3.51 -19.78
C ALA A 113 4.04 -3.89 -20.31
N PRO A 114 3.84 -5.10 -20.84
CA PRO A 114 2.62 -5.51 -21.54
C PRO A 114 1.47 -5.86 -20.58
N TYR A 115 1.22 -5.01 -19.60
CA TYR A 115 0.17 -5.19 -18.60
C TYR A 115 -1.08 -4.38 -18.95
N ASP A 116 -2.26 -4.80 -18.47
CA ASP A 116 -3.51 -4.09 -18.73
C ASP A 116 -3.53 -2.73 -18.05
N VAL A 117 -3.14 -2.71 -16.78
CA VAL A 117 -2.93 -1.51 -15.98
C VAL A 117 -1.54 -1.58 -15.35
N ILE A 118 -0.89 -0.46 -15.23
CA ILE A 118 0.35 -0.31 -14.50
C ILE A 118 0.32 1.04 -13.77
N LEU A 119 0.74 1.03 -12.51
CA LEU A 119 0.73 2.20 -11.65
C LEU A 119 2.16 2.80 -11.55
N PRO A 120 2.30 4.06 -11.15
CA PRO A 120 3.60 4.67 -10.93
C PRO A 120 4.43 3.89 -9.92
N TYR A 121 5.74 4.04 -9.99
CA TYR A 121 6.64 3.47 -8.99
C TYR A 121 6.39 4.07 -7.60
N HIS A 122 6.43 3.21 -6.60
CA HIS A 122 6.37 3.59 -5.20
C HIS A 122 7.27 2.66 -4.39
N HIS A 123 8.25 3.23 -3.70
CA HIS A 123 9.24 2.46 -2.93
C HIS A 123 10.02 1.41 -3.77
N GLY A 124 10.38 1.77 -5.01
CA GLY A 124 11.16 0.92 -5.90
C GLY A 124 10.38 -0.15 -6.64
N LEU A 125 9.05 -0.23 -6.46
CA LEU A 125 8.18 -1.19 -7.10
C LEU A 125 7.02 -0.50 -7.82
N ALA A 126 6.61 -1.05 -8.98
CA ALA A 126 5.41 -0.65 -9.70
C ALA A 126 4.37 -1.77 -9.62
N GLU A 127 3.15 -1.43 -9.22
CA GLU A 127 2.03 -2.34 -9.29
C GLU A 127 1.60 -2.52 -10.74
N TYR A 128 1.46 -3.77 -11.18
CA TYR A 128 0.83 -4.09 -12.45
C TYR A 128 -0.41 -4.94 -12.24
N GLN A 129 -1.37 -4.81 -13.15
CA GLN A 129 -2.61 -5.56 -13.10
C GLN A 129 -2.84 -6.27 -14.42
N ARG A 130 -3.34 -7.51 -14.33
CA ARG A 130 -3.83 -8.30 -15.46
C ARG A 130 -5.30 -8.59 -15.25
N ARG A 131 -6.11 -8.38 -16.27
CA ARG A 131 -7.49 -8.84 -16.27
C ARG A 131 -7.53 -10.33 -16.52
N VAL A 132 -8.23 -11.05 -15.66
CA VAL A 132 -8.47 -12.48 -15.81
C VAL A 132 -9.97 -12.66 -15.96
N SER A 133 -10.42 -13.01 -17.18
CA SER A 133 -11.81 -13.38 -17.38
C SER A 133 -12.02 -14.81 -16.88
N HIS A 134 -12.65 -14.96 -15.73
CA HIS A 134 -13.19 -16.23 -15.27
C HIS A 134 -14.71 -16.11 -15.18
N PHE A 135 -15.40 -16.90 -15.96
CA PHE A 135 -16.82 -17.09 -15.78
C PHE A 135 -17.04 -18.00 -14.56
N ASN A 136 -17.47 -17.42 -13.46
CA ASN A 136 -17.83 -18.17 -12.27
C ASN A 136 -19.35 -18.37 -12.23
N LEU A 137 -19.79 -19.55 -12.61
CA LEU A 137 -21.22 -19.91 -12.65
C LEU A 137 -21.90 -19.80 -11.27
N SER A 138 -21.19 -20.09 -10.19
CA SER A 138 -21.73 -19.96 -8.83
C SER A 138 -21.92 -18.50 -8.42
N GLY A 139 -20.98 -17.62 -8.81
CA GLY A 139 -21.11 -16.19 -8.62
C GLY A 139 -22.24 -15.60 -9.46
N PHE A 140 -22.43 -16.04 -10.70
CA PHE A 140 -23.55 -15.60 -11.54
C PHE A 140 -24.91 -15.95 -10.95
N LEU A 141 -25.08 -17.14 -10.41
CA LEU A 141 -26.33 -17.57 -9.78
C LEU A 141 -26.63 -16.84 -8.47
N ALA A 142 -25.61 -16.54 -7.67
CA ALA A 142 -25.79 -15.78 -6.43
C ALA A 142 -26.22 -14.32 -6.68
N GLY A 143 -25.71 -13.67 -7.71
CA GLY A 143 -26.09 -12.29 -7.99
C GLY A 143 -27.34 -12.06 -8.79
N ALA A 144 -27.77 -13.04 -9.51
CA ALA A 144 -29.13 -13.01 -10.06
C ALA A 144 -30.19 -12.94 -8.93
N LEU A 145 -29.80 -13.32 -7.70
CA LEU A 145 -30.67 -13.27 -6.52
C LEU A 145 -30.51 -11.99 -5.66
N ILE A 146 -29.43 -11.22 -5.79
CA ILE A 146 -29.10 -10.12 -4.85
C ILE A 146 -29.11 -8.73 -5.51
N GLY A 147 -29.32 -8.59 -6.82
CA GLY A 147 -29.41 -7.29 -7.50
C GLY A 147 -28.10 -6.47 -7.43
N SER A 148 -27.55 -6.16 -8.58
CA SER A 148 -26.25 -5.53 -8.77
C SER A 148 -26.04 -4.23 -8.01
N SER A 149 -24.97 -4.11 -7.25
CA SER A 149 -24.28 -2.85 -7.06
C SER A 149 -22.80 -3.04 -7.33
N THR A 150 -22.35 -2.37 -8.38
CA THR A 150 -20.94 -2.27 -8.76
C THR A 150 -20.27 -1.29 -7.83
N HIS A 151 -19.57 -1.75 -6.79
CA HIS A 151 -18.59 -0.93 -6.09
C HIS A 151 -17.35 -1.74 -5.81
N SER A 152 -16.23 -1.11 -6.07
CA SER A 152 -14.86 -1.58 -5.94
C SER A 152 -14.66 -2.57 -4.81
N VAL A 153 -14.28 -3.77 -5.19
CA VAL A 153 -13.97 -4.86 -4.26
C VAL A 153 -12.64 -4.57 -3.58
N TYR A 154 -12.67 -3.85 -2.48
CA TYR A 154 -11.64 -3.93 -1.48
C TYR A 154 -12.10 -4.98 -0.46
N TYR A 155 -11.53 -6.19 -0.61
CA TYR A 155 -11.32 -7.19 0.44
C TYR A 155 -12.53 -7.57 1.32
N ASP A 156 -13.51 -8.23 0.74
CA ASP A 156 -14.42 -9.07 1.53
C ASP A 156 -14.11 -10.55 1.21
N ASP A 157 -13.57 -11.27 2.16
CA ASP A 157 -13.14 -12.66 2.02
C ASP A 157 -14.33 -13.64 1.91
N GLU A 158 -15.58 -13.21 2.10
CA GLU A 158 -16.74 -14.08 2.22
C GLU A 158 -17.72 -14.03 1.05
N VAL A 159 -17.62 -13.05 0.14
CA VAL A 159 -18.53 -12.97 -1.01
C VAL A 159 -17.74 -13.03 -2.31
N ALA A 160 -17.78 -14.18 -2.97
CA ALA A 160 -17.26 -14.30 -4.34
C ALA A 160 -18.07 -13.39 -5.27
N PRO A 161 -17.44 -12.42 -5.96
CA PRO A 161 -18.15 -11.53 -6.86
C PRO A 161 -18.73 -12.29 -8.05
N LEU A 162 -19.86 -11.84 -8.50
CA LEU A 162 -20.75 -12.43 -9.50
C LEU A 162 -20.18 -12.55 -10.90
N THR A 163 -19.33 -11.62 -11.26
CA THR A 163 -18.51 -11.67 -12.46
C THR A 163 -17.12 -11.23 -12.04
N TYR A 164 -16.23 -12.17 -11.93
CA TYR A 164 -14.84 -11.87 -11.73
C TYR A 164 -14.23 -11.51 -13.09
N ASP A 165 -14.31 -10.26 -13.50
CA ASP A 165 -13.22 -9.65 -14.23
C ASP A 165 -12.12 -9.42 -13.20
N GLY A 166 -11.56 -10.52 -12.71
CA GLY A 166 -10.62 -10.52 -11.62
C GLY A 166 -9.36 -9.80 -12.06
N VAL A 167 -9.13 -8.63 -11.48
CA VAL A 167 -7.86 -7.94 -11.63
C VAL A 167 -6.85 -8.65 -10.74
N LYS A 168 -5.97 -9.42 -11.36
CA LYS A 168 -4.82 -10.01 -10.67
C LYS A 168 -3.67 -9.01 -10.65
N ARG A 169 -3.23 -8.71 -9.45
CA ARG A 169 -2.21 -7.70 -9.14
C ARG A 169 -0.87 -8.36 -8.89
N GLY A 170 0.21 -7.71 -9.31
CA GLY A 170 1.58 -8.09 -9.03
C GLY A 170 2.48 -6.86 -8.93
N TYR A 171 3.75 -7.06 -8.66
CA TYR A 171 4.74 -5.98 -8.53
C TYR A 171 5.99 -6.25 -9.36
N LEU A 172 6.48 -5.20 -10.02
CA LEU A 172 7.72 -5.18 -10.80
C LEU A 172 8.78 -4.34 -10.10
N ASP A 173 10.03 -4.75 -10.22
CA ASP A 173 11.17 -3.91 -9.88
C ASP A 173 11.47 -2.85 -10.97
N ARG A 174 12.47 -2.02 -10.73
CA ARG A 174 12.86 -0.91 -11.64
C ARG A 174 13.50 -1.36 -12.95
N VAL A 175 13.81 -2.63 -13.11
CA VAL A 175 14.35 -3.22 -14.36
C VAL A 175 13.36 -4.16 -15.04
N GLY A 176 12.12 -4.23 -14.52
CA GLY A 176 11.01 -4.96 -15.12
C GLY A 176 10.91 -6.43 -14.69
N ASN A 177 11.68 -6.87 -13.70
CA ASN A 177 11.50 -8.22 -13.15
C ASN A 177 10.26 -8.29 -12.28
N ILE A 178 9.52 -9.40 -12.39
CA ILE A 178 8.39 -9.69 -11.52
C ILE A 178 8.93 -10.07 -10.13
N VAL A 179 8.67 -9.23 -9.15
CA VAL A 179 9.02 -9.47 -7.74
C VAL A 179 7.90 -10.24 -7.04
N ILE A 180 6.65 -9.86 -7.29
CA ILE A 180 5.47 -10.55 -6.78
C ILE A 180 4.55 -10.85 -7.95
N ASP A 181 4.29 -12.15 -8.18
CA ASP A 181 3.54 -12.60 -9.35
C ASP A 181 2.03 -12.41 -9.14
N SER A 182 1.36 -11.92 -10.17
CA SER A 182 -0.10 -11.82 -10.25
C SER A 182 -0.82 -13.17 -10.30
N LYS A 183 -0.12 -14.31 -10.30
CA LYS A 183 -0.72 -15.65 -10.21
C LYS A 183 -1.26 -15.98 -8.82
N ASN A 184 -0.85 -15.23 -7.80
CA ASN A 184 -1.43 -15.36 -6.47
C ASN A 184 -2.94 -15.10 -6.47
N ASP A 185 -3.67 -15.66 -5.50
CA ASP A 185 -5.12 -15.45 -5.39
C ASP A 185 -5.44 -13.99 -5.11
N ALA A 186 -4.67 -13.36 -4.21
CA ALA A 186 -4.71 -11.93 -3.96
C ALA A 186 -3.31 -11.39 -3.61
N VAL A 187 -3.04 -10.17 -4.01
CA VAL A 187 -1.88 -9.37 -3.60
C VAL A 187 -2.41 -8.03 -3.12
N TYR A 188 -2.05 -7.67 -1.90
CA TYR A 188 -2.52 -6.44 -1.25
C TYR A 188 -1.68 -5.23 -1.66
N PRO A 189 -2.11 -3.99 -1.34
CA PRO A 189 -1.29 -2.81 -1.56
C PRO A 189 0.07 -2.90 -0.87
N MET A 190 1.12 -2.37 -1.53
CA MET A 190 2.48 -2.37 -0.99
C MET A 190 2.61 -1.31 0.12
N THR A 191 3.15 -1.73 1.24
CA THR A 191 3.58 -0.83 2.33
C THR A 191 5.08 -0.57 2.25
N GLU A 192 5.61 0.26 3.14
CA GLU A 192 7.05 0.44 3.26
C GLU A 192 7.80 -0.85 3.65
N PHE A 193 7.14 -1.79 4.33
CA PHE A 193 7.73 -3.07 4.77
C PHE A 193 7.55 -4.19 3.75
N GLY A 194 6.48 -4.18 2.97
CA GLY A 194 6.12 -5.24 2.06
C GLY A 194 4.62 -5.30 1.79
N THR A 195 4.12 -6.47 1.41
CA THR A 195 2.68 -6.67 1.17
C THR A 195 2.21 -8.05 1.60
N PHE A 196 0.93 -8.16 1.89
CA PHE A 196 0.29 -9.45 2.06
C PHE A 196 0.00 -10.12 0.73
N VAL A 197 0.18 -11.42 0.72
CA VAL A 197 -0.08 -12.29 -0.44
C VAL A 197 -0.93 -13.45 0.01
N ARG A 198 -2.06 -13.67 -0.68
CA ARG A 198 -2.88 -14.85 -0.51
C ARG A 198 -2.59 -15.82 -1.65
N ASN A 199 -2.30 -17.06 -1.32
CA ASN A 199 -2.07 -18.12 -2.29
C ASN A 199 -2.67 -19.43 -1.77
N LYS A 200 -3.54 -20.06 -2.57
CA LYS A 200 -4.30 -21.28 -2.19
C LYS A 200 -5.02 -21.11 -0.85
N GLY A 201 -5.66 -19.94 -0.67
CA GLY A 201 -6.40 -19.56 0.54
C GLY A 201 -5.54 -19.19 1.75
N LYS A 202 -4.22 -19.41 1.72
CA LYS A 202 -3.31 -19.08 2.82
C LYS A 202 -2.74 -17.69 2.65
N LEU A 203 -2.75 -16.92 3.72
CA LEU A 203 -2.22 -15.56 3.79
C LEU A 203 -0.81 -15.55 4.37
N GLY A 204 0.11 -14.84 3.74
CA GLY A 204 1.45 -14.59 4.23
C GLY A 204 1.89 -13.17 3.92
N PHE A 205 2.97 -12.70 4.52
CA PHE A 205 3.54 -11.39 4.27
C PHE A 205 4.89 -11.53 3.58
N VAL A 206 5.09 -10.80 2.49
CA VAL A 206 6.33 -10.79 1.72
C VAL A 206 6.97 -9.40 1.77
N ASN A 207 8.29 -9.35 1.89
CA ASN A 207 9.05 -8.12 1.79
C ASN A 207 9.10 -7.60 0.34
N ARG A 208 9.70 -6.44 0.12
CA ARG A 208 9.85 -5.84 -1.22
C ARG A 208 10.72 -6.65 -2.18
N LYS A 209 11.40 -7.69 -1.72
CA LYS A 209 12.17 -8.63 -2.55
C LYS A 209 11.35 -9.88 -2.90
N GLY A 210 10.07 -9.93 -2.49
CA GLY A 210 9.19 -11.09 -2.72
C GLY A 210 9.46 -12.28 -1.78
N GLN A 211 10.25 -12.10 -0.74
CA GLN A 211 10.57 -13.15 0.24
C GLN A 211 9.56 -13.13 1.38
N TYR A 212 9.03 -14.29 1.74
CA TYR A 212 8.13 -14.40 2.89
C TYR A 212 8.86 -14.08 4.20
N LEU A 213 8.36 -13.07 4.91
CA LEU A 213 8.71 -12.79 6.30
C LEU A 213 7.73 -13.48 7.24
N ILE A 214 6.43 -13.41 6.97
CA ILE A 214 5.41 -14.22 7.66
C ILE A 214 5.00 -15.34 6.72
N ALA A 215 5.28 -16.57 7.13
CA ALA A 215 4.95 -17.76 6.34
C ALA A 215 3.44 -17.86 6.05
N PRO A 216 3.03 -18.38 4.87
CA PRO A 216 1.62 -18.54 4.55
C PRO A 216 0.89 -19.44 5.55
N GLY A 217 -0.13 -18.91 6.21
CA GLY A 217 -0.96 -19.60 7.21
C GLY A 217 -2.45 -19.39 6.97
N ASN A 218 -3.26 -20.04 7.78
CA ASN A 218 -4.72 -19.92 7.73
C ASN A 218 -5.18 -18.65 8.48
N TYR A 219 -4.69 -17.50 8.02
CA TYR A 219 -4.91 -16.21 8.67
C TYR A 219 -5.94 -15.36 7.95
N SER A 220 -6.55 -14.42 8.70
CA SER A 220 -7.26 -13.25 8.16
C SER A 220 -6.67 -11.96 8.72
N LEU A 221 -6.77 -10.91 7.93
CA LEU A 221 -6.51 -9.54 8.34
C LEU A 221 -7.74 -8.98 9.04
N ASP A 222 -7.55 -7.94 9.85
CA ASP A 222 -8.65 -7.14 10.38
C ASP A 222 -9.16 -6.20 9.26
N ASP A 223 -10.43 -6.37 8.87
CA ASP A 223 -11.06 -5.71 7.71
C ASP A 223 -11.20 -4.18 7.86
N GLY A 224 -10.91 -3.61 9.03
CA GLY A 224 -11.07 -2.19 9.31
C GLY A 224 -9.78 -1.36 9.21
N ARG A 225 -8.61 -1.96 8.96
CA ARG A 225 -7.34 -1.24 8.98
C ARG A 225 -6.56 -1.45 7.70
N LEU A 226 -6.60 -0.42 6.86
CA LEU A 226 -5.56 -0.23 5.85
C LEU A 226 -4.21 -0.15 6.57
N LEU A 227 -3.23 -0.89 6.06
CA LEU A 227 -1.91 -1.12 6.64
C LEU A 227 -1.04 0.15 6.79
N ASP A 228 -1.57 1.33 6.50
CA ASP A 228 -0.80 2.58 6.42
C ASP A 228 -0.45 3.21 7.79
N ASP A 229 -1.07 2.75 8.88
CA ASP A 229 -0.94 3.41 10.18
C ASP A 229 -0.24 2.57 11.28
N VAL A 230 0.39 1.46 10.90
CA VAL A 230 0.95 0.56 11.91
C VAL A 230 2.48 0.67 11.89
N ASP A 231 3.06 1.08 12.99
CA ASP A 231 4.51 1.22 13.24
C ASP A 231 5.32 -0.09 13.01
N GLY A 232 5.13 -0.73 11.83
CA GLY A 232 5.80 -1.98 11.47
C GLY A 232 5.21 -3.25 12.08
N PHE A 233 4.00 -3.20 12.65
CA PHE A 233 3.32 -4.37 13.21
C PHE A 233 1.95 -4.59 12.57
N VAL A 234 1.50 -5.84 12.58
CA VAL A 234 0.19 -6.25 12.07
C VAL A 234 -0.46 -7.26 12.99
N SER A 235 -1.77 -7.15 13.19
CA SER A 235 -2.56 -8.17 13.85
C SER A 235 -3.13 -9.14 12.80
N LEU A 236 -2.99 -10.43 13.07
CA LEU A 236 -3.56 -11.51 12.28
C LEU A 236 -4.48 -12.34 13.16
N LYS A 237 -5.59 -12.77 12.59
CA LYS A 237 -6.48 -13.74 13.23
C LYS A 237 -6.22 -15.12 12.66
N ASP A 238 -5.93 -16.08 13.52
CA ASP A 238 -5.91 -17.49 13.15
C ASP A 238 -7.34 -17.99 12.96
N LYS A 239 -7.67 -18.46 11.77
CA LYS A 239 -9.01 -18.96 11.43
C LYS A 239 -9.35 -20.28 12.11
N GLU A 240 -8.37 -21.03 12.61
CA GLU A 240 -8.60 -22.32 13.23
C GLU A 240 -9.10 -22.18 14.68
N ASN A 241 -8.48 -21.28 15.45
CA ASN A 241 -8.86 -21.07 16.85
C ASN A 241 -9.63 -19.77 17.08
N GLY A 242 -9.76 -18.91 16.05
CA GLY A 242 -10.45 -17.61 16.12
C GLY A 242 -9.73 -16.56 16.96
N LYS A 243 -8.46 -16.76 17.31
CA LYS A 243 -7.69 -15.85 18.17
C LYS A 243 -6.78 -14.96 17.35
N TRP A 244 -6.49 -13.79 17.92
CA TRP A 244 -5.59 -12.80 17.37
C TRP A 244 -4.19 -12.96 17.91
N GLY A 245 -3.19 -12.73 17.04
CA GLY A 245 -1.77 -12.57 17.33
C GLY A 245 -1.21 -11.35 16.62
N VAL A 246 0.00 -10.93 16.99
CA VAL A 246 0.69 -9.78 16.40
C VAL A 246 2.03 -10.19 15.85
N PHE A 247 2.35 -9.67 14.67
CA PHE A 247 3.59 -9.93 13.95
C PHE A 247 4.30 -8.62 13.63
N SER A 248 5.61 -8.64 13.64
CA SER A 248 6.46 -7.61 13.07
C SER A 248 6.52 -7.75 11.55
N MET A 249 6.25 -6.70 10.81
CA MET A 249 6.41 -6.66 9.34
C MET A 249 7.87 -6.40 8.93
N VAL A 250 8.74 -6.05 9.88
CA VAL A 250 10.16 -5.78 9.62
C VAL A 250 10.95 -7.07 9.40
N ASP A 251 10.72 -8.05 10.26
CA ASP A 251 11.44 -9.33 10.29
C ASP A 251 10.54 -10.57 10.29
N GLY A 252 9.23 -10.39 10.38
CA GLY A 252 8.23 -11.47 10.42
C GLY A 252 8.09 -12.16 11.77
N ALA A 253 8.73 -11.66 12.83
CA ALA A 253 8.64 -12.26 14.15
C ALA A 253 7.23 -12.16 14.72
N GLN A 254 6.73 -13.27 15.27
CA GLN A 254 5.50 -13.25 16.04
C GLN A 254 5.81 -12.68 17.43
N VAL A 255 5.28 -11.49 17.73
CA VAL A 255 5.52 -10.78 19.00
C VAL A 255 4.43 -11.02 20.02
N ILE A 256 3.23 -11.38 19.58
CA ILE A 256 2.09 -11.77 20.42
C ILE A 256 1.50 -13.07 19.86
N ASP A 257 1.38 -14.08 20.72
CA ASP A 257 0.79 -15.37 20.35
C ASP A 257 -0.70 -15.26 20.02
N PHE A 258 -1.22 -16.23 19.26
CA PHE A 258 -2.66 -16.36 18.96
C PHE A 258 -3.45 -16.81 20.19
N ALA A 259 -3.63 -15.91 21.15
CA ALA A 259 -4.25 -16.18 22.45
C ALA A 259 -5.36 -15.19 22.84
N TYR A 260 -5.59 -14.14 22.05
CA TYR A 260 -6.44 -13.02 22.40
C TYR A 260 -7.71 -12.97 21.54
N ASP A 261 -8.78 -12.46 22.11
CA ASP A 261 -10.07 -12.27 21.45
C ASP A 261 -10.11 -11.01 20.61
N GLY A 262 -9.23 -10.04 20.91
CA GLY A 262 -9.09 -8.80 20.18
C GLY A 262 -7.72 -8.18 20.38
N VAL A 263 -7.28 -7.44 19.35
CA VAL A 263 -6.05 -6.63 19.36
C VAL A 263 -6.41 -5.26 18.80
N GLN A 264 -6.04 -4.21 19.49
CA GLN A 264 -6.21 -2.84 19.03
C GLN A 264 -4.90 -2.08 19.15
N PHE A 265 -4.42 -1.54 18.03
CA PHE A 265 -3.28 -0.62 18.01
C PHE A 265 -3.75 0.77 18.44
N LEU A 266 -3.12 1.33 19.45
CA LEU A 266 -3.45 2.65 20.01
C LEU A 266 -2.47 3.74 19.54
N GLY A 267 -1.55 3.39 18.62
CA GLY A 267 -0.44 4.24 18.20
C GLY A 267 0.71 4.27 19.22
N ALA A 268 1.85 4.85 18.82
CA ALA A 268 3.05 4.97 19.65
C ALA A 268 3.43 3.64 20.34
N GLN A 269 3.43 2.55 19.57
CA GLN A 269 3.81 1.20 20.00
C GLN A 269 2.99 0.64 21.17
N ARG A 270 1.74 1.09 21.33
CA ARG A 270 0.83 0.58 22.36
C ARG A 270 -0.23 -0.30 21.76
N LEU A 271 -0.47 -1.43 22.43
CA LEU A 271 -1.49 -2.40 22.07
C LEU A 271 -2.47 -2.58 23.21
N LEU A 272 -3.75 -2.61 22.88
CA LEU A 272 -4.79 -3.08 23.79
C LEU A 272 -5.15 -4.52 23.37
N LEU A 273 -4.93 -5.47 24.26
CA LEU A 273 -5.26 -6.87 24.07
C LEU A 273 -6.49 -7.20 24.89
N THR A 274 -7.46 -7.89 24.30
CA THR A 274 -8.67 -8.38 24.97
C THR A 274 -8.62 -9.88 25.11
N LYS A 275 -8.89 -10.42 26.31
CA LYS A 275 -9.00 -11.85 26.58
C LYS A 275 -10.12 -12.11 27.58
N GLY A 276 -11.24 -12.67 27.11
CA GLY A 276 -12.49 -12.72 27.89
C GLY A 276 -12.92 -11.30 28.30
N ASP A 277 -13.22 -11.11 29.55
CA ASP A 277 -13.63 -9.81 30.13
C ASP A 277 -12.44 -8.90 30.52
N LYS A 278 -11.22 -9.31 30.22
CA LYS A 278 -10.00 -8.58 30.61
C LYS A 278 -9.39 -7.85 29.43
N ASN A 279 -9.01 -6.61 29.68
CA ASN A 279 -8.23 -5.78 28.77
C ASN A 279 -6.83 -5.54 29.35
N MET A 280 -5.82 -5.69 28.51
CA MET A 280 -4.42 -5.47 28.88
C MET A 280 -3.81 -4.44 27.92
N LEU A 281 -3.17 -3.42 28.48
CA LEU A 281 -2.40 -2.44 27.72
C LEU A 281 -0.94 -2.85 27.71
N ILE A 282 -0.38 -3.05 26.53
CA ILE A 282 1.04 -3.36 26.36
C ILE A 282 1.74 -2.18 25.70
N ASN A 283 2.92 -1.84 26.23
CA ASN A 283 3.88 -0.98 25.55
C ASN A 283 4.96 -1.87 24.93
N GLN A 284 5.08 -1.84 23.60
CA GLN A 284 6.02 -2.68 22.85
C GLN A 284 7.49 -2.34 23.13
N GLU A 285 7.83 -1.08 23.44
CA GLU A 285 9.21 -0.69 23.75
C GLU A 285 9.71 -1.30 25.05
N THR A 286 8.84 -1.44 26.04
CA THR A 286 9.24 -1.86 27.38
C THR A 286 8.82 -3.27 27.72
N GLY A 287 7.93 -3.89 26.92
CA GLY A 287 7.28 -5.16 27.26
C GLY A 287 6.48 -5.11 28.56
N ALA A 288 6.26 -3.90 29.10
CA ALA A 288 5.55 -3.71 30.35
C ALA A 288 4.03 -3.78 30.11
N PHE A 289 3.35 -4.47 30.99
CA PHE A 289 1.91 -4.66 31.06
C PHE A 289 1.27 -3.56 31.93
#